data_69a6201123e90708867f80532e06ec8c
#
_entry.id   69a6201123e90708867f80532e06ec8c
#
_cell.length_a   1.000
_cell.length_b   1.000
_cell.length_c   1.000
_cell.angle_alpha   90.00
_cell.angle_beta   90.00
_cell.angle_gamma   90.00
#
_symmetry.space_group_name_H-M   'P 1'
#
loop_
_entity.id
_entity.type
_entity.pdbx_description
1 polymer ?
#
loop_
_entity_poly.entity_id
_entity_poly.type
_entity_poly.pdbx_seq_one_letter_code
_entity_poly.pdbx_strand_id
1 'polypeptide(L)'
;MKIGITCYPTYGGSGIVATELGNELAQRGHSIHFISYAPPLRLDTTLPDIEFHEVQVTTYPLFDHSPYTLALATKMAEVAEAEGLDLLHCHYAIPHSVSAYLAKSMLLPRKLPVVTTLHGTDITLVGSDRSYLPITRFSIEQSDGVTAVSRVANQTAGISRINRTTA
;
A
#
# COMPACT_ATOMS: atom_id res chain seq x y z
N MET A 1 0.91 -17.65 1.46
CA MET A 1 1.38 -16.58 0.55
C MET A 1 2.25 -15.63 1.35
N LYS A 2 3.21 -14.98 0.69
CA LYS A 2 4.00 -13.89 1.25
C LYS A 2 3.45 -12.55 0.75
N ILE A 3 2.94 -11.72 1.65
CA ILE A 3 2.18 -10.52 1.33
C ILE A 3 2.88 -9.28 1.89
N GLY A 4 3.27 -8.36 1.02
CA GLY A 4 3.75 -7.05 1.45
C GLY A 4 2.58 -6.10 1.69
N ILE A 5 2.46 -5.54 2.89
CA ILE A 5 1.40 -4.57 3.23
C ILE A 5 2.04 -3.20 3.49
N THR A 6 1.50 -2.16 2.87
CA THR A 6 1.90 -0.78 3.14
C THR A 6 0.71 0.08 3.54
N CYS A 7 0.90 0.92 4.55
CA CYS A 7 -0.12 1.81 5.07
C CYS A 7 0.53 3.01 5.79
N TYR A 8 -0.28 4.02 6.12
CA TYR A 8 0.14 5.03 7.07
C TYR A 8 0.21 4.43 8.48
N PRO A 9 1.35 4.51 9.19
CA PRO A 9 1.51 3.95 10.53
C PRO A 9 0.88 4.81 11.64
N THR A 10 0.11 5.82 11.28
CA THR A 10 -0.49 6.80 12.19
C THR A 10 -1.82 6.33 12.79
N TYR A 11 -2.30 7.07 13.80
CA TYR A 11 -3.63 6.92 14.39
C TYR A 11 -4.74 7.30 13.39
N GLY A 12 -5.00 6.43 12.43
CA GLY A 12 -6.00 6.64 11.40
C GLY A 12 -6.68 5.33 11.01
N GLY A 13 -7.91 5.41 10.53
CA GLY A 13 -8.69 4.23 10.14
C GLY A 13 -7.97 3.34 9.14
N SER A 14 -7.23 3.92 8.19
CA SER A 14 -6.51 3.16 7.17
C SER A 14 -5.38 2.30 7.75
N GLY A 15 -4.60 2.84 8.70
CA GLY A 15 -3.53 2.10 9.37
C GLY A 15 -4.08 0.96 10.22
N ILE A 16 -5.13 1.21 10.99
CA ILE A 16 -5.77 0.19 11.82
C ILE A 16 -6.34 -0.94 10.95
N VAL A 17 -7.07 -0.62 9.89
CA VAL A 17 -7.63 -1.64 8.98
C VAL A 17 -6.52 -2.48 8.34
N ALA A 18 -5.43 -1.84 7.91
CA ALA A 18 -4.29 -2.54 7.33
C ALA A 18 -3.64 -3.51 8.33
N THR A 19 -3.47 -3.06 9.58
CA THR A 19 -2.81 -3.85 10.62
C THR A 19 -3.67 -5.03 11.06
N GLU A 20 -4.96 -4.80 11.31
CA GLU A 20 -5.88 -5.87 11.70
C GLU A 20 -6.01 -6.93 10.59
N LEU A 21 -6.06 -6.48 9.31
CA LEU A 21 -6.06 -7.40 8.18
C LEU A 21 -4.76 -8.23 8.12
N GLY A 22 -3.60 -7.59 8.33
CA GLY A 22 -2.32 -8.29 8.34
C GLY A 22 -2.22 -9.31 9.46
N ASN A 23 -2.64 -8.94 10.68
CA ASN A 23 -2.66 -9.85 11.82
C ASN A 23 -3.58 -11.07 11.55
N GLU A 24 -4.77 -10.83 11.00
CA GLU A 24 -5.71 -11.90 10.65
C GLU A 24 -5.17 -12.83 9.56
N LEU A 25 -4.51 -12.27 8.54
CA LEU A 25 -3.88 -13.06 7.48
C LEU A 25 -2.71 -13.91 8.02
N ALA A 26 -1.91 -13.36 8.94
CA ALA A 26 -0.84 -14.11 9.59
C ALA A 26 -1.40 -15.30 10.39
N GLN A 27 -2.47 -15.09 11.16
CA GLN A 27 -3.15 -16.19 11.87
C GLN A 27 -3.70 -17.28 10.94
N ARG A 28 -3.95 -16.94 9.68
CA ARG A 28 -4.37 -17.89 8.63
C ARG A 28 -3.20 -18.55 7.89
N GLY A 29 -1.97 -18.35 8.35
CA GLY A 29 -0.77 -18.98 7.81
C GLY A 29 -0.18 -18.28 6.59
N HIS A 30 -0.40 -16.98 6.45
CA HIS A 30 0.29 -16.15 5.47
C HIS A 30 1.48 -15.43 6.12
N SER A 31 2.59 -15.29 5.39
CA SER A 31 3.73 -14.46 5.82
C SER A 31 3.47 -13.02 5.43
N ILE A 32 3.48 -12.11 6.40
CA ILE A 32 3.11 -10.71 6.24
C ILE A 32 4.32 -9.81 6.48
N HIS A 33 4.60 -8.97 5.50
CA HIS A 33 5.72 -8.04 5.49
C HIS A 33 5.18 -6.60 5.47
N PHE A 34 5.15 -5.93 6.62
CA PHE A 34 4.76 -4.53 6.68
C PHE A 34 5.90 -3.63 6.23
N ILE A 35 5.64 -2.73 5.27
CA ILE A 35 6.63 -1.82 4.68
C ILE A 35 6.16 -0.38 4.89
N SER A 36 6.77 0.35 5.83
CA SER A 36 6.39 1.71 6.21
C SER A 36 7.55 2.44 6.90
N TYR A 37 7.41 3.77 7.10
CA TYR A 37 8.45 4.59 7.77
C TYR A 37 8.47 4.45 9.30
N ALA A 38 7.48 3.79 9.88
CA ALA A 38 7.43 3.43 11.30
C ALA A 38 6.53 2.19 11.47
N PRO A 39 6.67 1.43 12.56
CA PRO A 39 5.77 0.32 12.83
C PRO A 39 4.32 0.79 12.90
N PRO A 40 3.40 0.13 12.17
CA PRO A 40 1.98 0.47 12.23
C PRO A 40 1.41 0.27 13.63
N LEU A 41 0.44 1.10 13.98
CA LEU A 41 -0.27 0.95 15.24
C LEU A 41 -0.96 -0.41 15.31
N ARG A 42 -0.91 -1.08 16.47
CA ARG A 42 -1.44 -2.43 16.72
C ARG A 42 -0.76 -3.57 15.95
N LEU A 43 0.41 -3.32 15.38
CA LEU A 43 1.18 -4.41 14.78
C LEU A 43 1.55 -5.41 15.88
N ASP A 44 1.10 -6.65 15.72
CA ASP A 44 1.42 -7.72 16.65
C ASP A 44 2.72 -8.43 16.22
N THR A 45 3.84 -7.92 16.74
CA THR A 45 5.16 -8.49 16.47
C THR A 45 5.42 -9.81 17.22
N THR A 46 4.46 -10.30 18.00
CA THR A 46 4.58 -11.62 18.64
C THR A 46 4.16 -12.76 17.71
N LEU A 47 3.44 -12.45 16.65
CA LEU A 47 3.08 -13.41 15.62
C LEU A 47 4.33 -13.77 14.77
N PRO A 48 4.66 -15.07 14.64
CA PRO A 48 5.92 -15.50 14.00
C PRO A 48 6.00 -15.17 12.50
N ASP A 49 4.84 -14.98 11.85
CA ASP A 49 4.74 -14.75 10.41
C ASP A 49 4.56 -13.26 10.06
N ILE A 50 4.91 -12.35 10.98
CA ILE A 50 4.87 -10.90 10.75
C ILE A 50 6.26 -10.31 10.85
N GLU A 51 6.67 -9.62 9.79
CA GLU A 51 7.91 -8.86 9.73
C GLU A 51 7.63 -7.39 9.41
N PHE A 52 8.48 -6.51 9.96
CA PHE A 52 8.43 -5.07 9.68
C PHE A 52 9.69 -4.60 8.98
N HIS A 53 9.54 -3.90 7.88
CA HIS A 53 10.60 -3.33 7.06
C HIS A 53 10.49 -1.80 7.06
N GLU A 54 11.45 -1.15 7.72
CA GLU A 54 11.48 0.31 7.80
C GLU A 54 11.91 0.94 6.48
N VAL A 55 11.14 1.94 6.06
CA VAL A 55 11.47 2.81 4.94
C VAL A 55 12.25 4.00 5.45
N GLN A 56 13.55 4.00 5.26
CA GLN A 56 14.40 5.12 5.59
C GLN A 56 14.41 6.14 4.45
N VAL A 57 14.16 7.40 4.78
CA VAL A 57 14.22 8.50 3.82
C VAL A 57 15.43 9.36 4.13
N THR A 58 16.41 9.32 3.25
CA THR A 58 17.61 10.13 3.38
C THR A 58 17.30 11.60 3.09
N THR A 59 17.68 12.48 3.99
CA THR A 59 17.68 13.92 3.74
C THR A 59 18.86 14.27 2.87
N TYR A 60 18.62 14.93 1.75
CA TYR A 60 19.65 15.44 0.86
C TYR A 60 19.45 16.95 0.67
N PRO A 61 20.52 17.77 0.77
CA PRO A 61 20.38 19.24 0.79
C PRO A 61 19.65 19.86 -0.41
N LEU A 62 19.62 19.18 -1.55
CA LEU A 62 18.91 19.64 -2.74
C LEU A 62 17.43 19.22 -2.79
N PHE A 63 16.95 18.44 -1.82
CA PHE A 63 15.55 18.08 -1.73
C PHE A 63 14.83 19.00 -0.74
N ASP A 64 14.04 19.94 -1.23
CA ASP A 64 13.17 20.77 -0.40
C ASP A 64 12.17 19.91 0.40
N HIS A 65 11.75 18.77 -0.19
CA HIS A 65 10.88 17.78 0.42
C HIS A 65 11.45 16.38 0.27
N SER A 66 11.44 15.62 1.34
CA SER A 66 11.91 14.23 1.33
C SER A 66 11.07 13.38 0.37
N PRO A 67 11.70 12.70 -0.61
CA PRO A 67 10.97 11.95 -1.64
C PRO A 67 10.51 10.57 -1.12
N TYR A 68 9.62 10.56 -0.13
CA TYR A 68 9.12 9.35 0.52
C TYR A 68 8.59 8.31 -0.47
N THR A 69 7.82 8.73 -1.48
CA THR A 69 7.26 7.84 -2.51
C THR A 69 8.34 7.03 -3.22
N LEU A 70 9.48 7.64 -3.52
CA LEU A 70 10.59 6.96 -4.20
C LEU A 70 11.31 5.99 -3.25
N ALA A 71 11.56 6.40 -2.00
CA ALA A 71 12.17 5.54 -0.98
C ALA A 71 11.28 4.33 -0.69
N LEU A 72 9.96 4.53 -0.59
CA LEU A 72 9.00 3.45 -0.40
C LEU A 72 8.99 2.48 -1.59
N ALA A 73 9.03 2.99 -2.82
CA ALA A 73 9.08 2.14 -4.02
C ALA A 73 10.33 1.26 -4.04
N THR A 74 11.48 1.84 -3.71
CA THR A 74 12.75 1.09 -3.62
C THR A 74 12.66 0.01 -2.55
N LYS A 75 12.19 0.36 -1.34
CA LYS A 75 12.05 -0.61 -0.25
C LYS A 75 11.07 -1.73 -0.59
N MET A 76 9.95 -1.43 -1.25
CA MET A 76 9.00 -2.44 -1.73
C MET A 76 9.67 -3.42 -2.73
N ALA A 77 10.46 -2.92 -3.66
CA ALA A 77 11.16 -3.76 -4.62
C ALA A 77 12.22 -4.64 -3.93
N GLU A 78 13.03 -4.07 -3.03
CA GLU A 78 14.02 -4.81 -2.24
C GLU A 78 13.37 -5.95 -1.43
N VAL A 79 12.33 -5.65 -0.66
CA VAL A 79 11.62 -6.64 0.15
C VAL A 79 10.96 -7.70 -0.73
N ALA A 80 10.36 -7.28 -1.85
CA ALA A 80 9.75 -8.23 -2.78
C ALA A 80 10.76 -9.23 -3.36
N GLU A 81 11.98 -8.80 -3.66
CA GLU A 81 13.03 -9.71 -4.12
C GLU A 81 13.57 -10.57 -2.99
N ALA A 82 13.96 -9.97 -1.87
CA ALA A 82 14.61 -10.66 -0.76
C ALA A 82 13.70 -11.74 -0.15
N GLU A 83 12.43 -11.36 0.10
CA GLU A 83 11.47 -12.26 0.74
C GLU A 83 10.65 -13.11 -0.26
N GLY A 84 10.70 -12.77 -1.53
CA GLY A 84 9.92 -13.47 -2.55
C GLY A 84 8.42 -13.21 -2.44
N LEU A 85 8.02 -11.95 -2.26
CA LEU A 85 6.59 -11.59 -2.10
C LEU A 85 5.74 -12.07 -3.27
N ASP A 86 4.55 -12.57 -2.98
CA ASP A 86 3.56 -13.00 -3.96
C ASP A 86 2.70 -11.83 -4.45
N LEU A 87 2.47 -10.80 -3.58
CA LEU A 87 1.74 -9.59 -3.93
C LEU A 87 2.09 -8.42 -2.99
N LEU A 88 1.78 -7.20 -3.45
CA LEU A 88 1.74 -6.00 -2.60
C LEU A 88 0.29 -5.58 -2.36
N HIS A 89 -0.05 -5.30 -1.10
CA HIS A 89 -1.34 -4.75 -0.70
C HIS A 89 -1.16 -3.33 -0.16
N CYS A 90 -1.65 -2.36 -0.89
CA CYS A 90 -1.54 -0.95 -0.58
C CYS A 90 -2.82 -0.44 0.08
N HIS A 91 -2.72 0.08 1.27
CA HIS A 91 -3.81 0.81 1.92
C HIS A 91 -3.61 2.31 1.67
N TYR A 92 -4.49 2.89 0.86
CA TYR A 92 -4.45 4.26 0.34
C TYR A 92 -3.84 4.38 -1.07
N ALA A 93 -4.52 5.12 -1.95
CA ALA A 93 -4.10 5.25 -3.35
C ALA A 93 -2.75 5.96 -3.49
N ILE A 94 -2.59 7.10 -2.83
CA ILE A 94 -1.33 7.85 -2.83
C ILE A 94 -0.83 8.08 -1.39
N PRO A 95 0.48 7.91 -1.13
CA PRO A 95 1.55 7.58 -2.09
C PRO A 95 1.71 6.07 -2.37
N HIS A 96 0.99 5.20 -1.64
CA HIS A 96 1.30 3.78 -1.53
C HIS A 96 1.16 3.02 -2.86
N SER A 97 0.02 3.18 -3.56
CA SER A 97 -0.18 2.50 -4.84
C SER A 97 0.73 3.02 -5.95
N VAL A 98 1.08 4.32 -5.92
CA VAL A 98 2.08 4.89 -6.83
C VAL A 98 3.45 4.24 -6.58
N SER A 99 3.86 4.12 -5.31
CA SER A 99 5.11 3.45 -4.95
C SER A 99 5.12 1.99 -5.37
N ALA A 100 4.01 1.28 -5.19
CA ALA A 100 3.89 -0.12 -5.62
C ALA A 100 3.94 -0.28 -7.15
N TYR A 101 3.34 0.65 -7.90
CA TYR A 101 3.48 0.68 -9.37
C TYR A 101 4.93 0.83 -9.80
N LEU A 102 5.68 1.74 -9.16
CA LEU A 102 7.10 1.90 -9.44
C LEU A 102 7.90 0.65 -9.06
N ALA A 103 7.64 0.09 -7.88
CA ALA A 103 8.30 -1.14 -7.42
C ALA A 103 8.07 -2.30 -8.40
N LYS A 104 6.81 -2.58 -8.80
CA LYS A 104 6.54 -3.65 -9.77
C LYS A 104 7.19 -3.39 -11.14
N SER A 105 7.34 -2.13 -11.54
CA SER A 105 8.02 -1.75 -12.79
C SER A 105 9.53 -1.99 -12.71
N MET A 106 10.14 -1.75 -11.55
CA MET A 106 11.56 -2.03 -11.29
C MET A 106 11.87 -3.53 -11.33
N LEU A 107 10.91 -4.38 -11.00
CA LEU A 107 11.06 -5.83 -10.90
C LEU A 107 10.83 -6.58 -12.22
N LEU A 108 10.50 -5.90 -13.31
CA LEU A 108 10.29 -6.56 -14.60
C LEU A 108 11.53 -7.37 -15.04
N PRO A 109 11.34 -8.57 -15.62
CA PRO A 109 10.08 -9.19 -16.08
C PRO A 109 9.30 -9.97 -15.00
N ARG A 110 9.74 -9.98 -13.73
CA ARG A 110 9.00 -10.59 -12.64
C ARG A 110 7.66 -9.86 -12.44
N LYS A 111 6.56 -10.61 -12.44
CA LYS A 111 5.23 -10.07 -12.15
C LYS A 111 5.01 -10.03 -10.65
N LEU A 112 4.66 -8.86 -10.13
CA LEU A 112 4.25 -8.64 -8.74
C LEU A 112 2.87 -7.97 -8.73
N PRO A 113 1.78 -8.71 -8.47
CA PRO A 113 0.44 -8.14 -8.38
C PRO A 113 0.34 -7.09 -7.28
N VAL A 114 -0.47 -6.05 -7.55
CA VAL A 114 -0.76 -4.97 -6.61
C VAL A 114 -2.25 -4.90 -6.35
N VAL A 115 -2.65 -5.01 -5.08
CA VAL A 115 -4.01 -4.75 -4.62
C VAL A 115 -4.04 -3.41 -3.89
N THR A 116 -5.04 -2.57 -4.17
CA THR A 116 -5.22 -1.28 -3.50
C THR A 116 -6.54 -1.24 -2.76
N THR A 117 -6.50 -0.94 -1.46
CA THR A 117 -7.69 -0.66 -0.65
C THR A 117 -7.89 0.84 -0.51
N LEU A 118 -9.03 1.33 -0.98
CA LEU A 118 -9.43 2.73 -0.89
C LEU A 118 -10.13 3.00 0.45
N HIS A 119 -9.74 4.09 1.12
CA HIS A 119 -10.25 4.45 2.46
C HIS A 119 -11.22 5.64 2.47
N GLY A 120 -11.51 6.22 1.32
CA GLY A 120 -12.44 7.33 1.14
C GLY A 120 -11.73 8.68 1.03
N THR A 121 -10.95 9.11 2.02
CA THR A 121 -10.24 10.39 1.99
C THR A 121 -9.20 10.49 0.87
N ASP A 122 -8.63 9.37 0.45
CA ASP A 122 -7.75 9.25 -0.72
C ASP A 122 -8.43 9.60 -2.04
N ILE A 123 -9.76 9.55 -2.08
CA ILE A 123 -10.55 9.85 -3.28
C ILE A 123 -11.31 11.17 -3.11
N THR A 124 -11.88 11.43 -1.92
CA THR A 124 -12.78 12.57 -1.69
C THR A 124 -12.05 13.86 -1.35
N LEU A 125 -10.91 13.80 -0.68
CA LEU A 125 -10.11 14.95 -0.28
C LEU A 125 -8.87 15.08 -1.15
N VAL A 126 -7.93 14.13 -1.00
CA VAL A 126 -6.65 14.20 -1.70
C VAL A 126 -6.83 13.93 -3.19
N GLY A 127 -7.60 12.90 -3.54
CA GLY A 127 -7.83 12.51 -4.92
C GLY A 127 -8.71 13.48 -5.72
N SER A 128 -9.40 14.42 -5.07
CA SER A 128 -10.16 15.48 -5.75
C SER A 128 -9.35 16.75 -6.03
N ASP A 129 -8.19 16.91 -5.40
CA ASP A 129 -7.29 18.02 -5.67
C ASP A 129 -6.69 17.89 -7.08
N ARG A 130 -6.67 19.02 -7.82
CA ARG A 130 -6.17 19.06 -9.20
C ARG A 130 -4.72 18.59 -9.34
N SER A 131 -3.92 18.79 -8.30
CA SER A 131 -2.50 18.39 -8.28
C SER A 131 -2.35 16.86 -8.12
N TYR A 132 -3.31 16.20 -7.50
CA TYR A 132 -3.23 14.77 -7.18
C TYR A 132 -4.21 13.89 -7.96
N LEU A 133 -5.31 14.45 -8.48
CA LEU A 133 -6.34 13.68 -9.20
C LEU A 133 -5.78 12.81 -10.33
N PRO A 134 -4.91 13.31 -11.24
CA PRO A 134 -4.41 12.49 -12.35
C PRO A 134 -3.57 11.29 -11.86
N ILE A 135 -2.68 11.50 -10.88
CA ILE A 135 -1.81 10.43 -10.37
C ILE A 135 -2.58 9.45 -9.49
N THR A 136 -3.58 9.91 -8.73
CA THR A 136 -4.46 9.06 -7.96
C THR A 136 -5.25 8.12 -8.87
N ARG A 137 -5.88 8.65 -9.92
CA ARG A 137 -6.60 7.84 -10.92
C ARG A 137 -5.68 6.83 -11.57
N PHE A 138 -4.54 7.29 -12.07
CA PHE A 138 -3.54 6.42 -12.68
C PHE A 138 -3.15 5.26 -11.75
N SER A 139 -2.80 5.53 -10.49
CA SER A 139 -2.34 4.50 -9.56
C SER A 139 -3.41 3.44 -9.28
N ILE A 140 -4.67 3.85 -9.20
CA ILE A 140 -5.81 2.94 -9.02
C ILE A 140 -6.01 2.09 -10.28
N GLU A 141 -5.95 2.68 -11.48
CA GLU A 141 -6.09 1.97 -12.75
C GLU A 141 -4.94 0.97 -13.02
N GLN A 142 -3.75 1.22 -12.48
CA GLN A 142 -2.59 0.31 -12.59
C GLN A 142 -2.58 -0.81 -11.54
N SER A 143 -3.51 -0.79 -10.58
CA SER A 143 -3.67 -1.87 -9.61
C SER A 143 -4.31 -3.10 -10.25
N ASP A 144 -3.80 -4.28 -9.90
CA ASP A 144 -4.33 -5.56 -10.40
C ASP A 144 -5.66 -5.93 -9.72
N GLY A 145 -5.90 -5.39 -8.52
CA GLY A 145 -7.15 -5.47 -7.79
C GLY A 145 -7.41 -4.20 -6.97
N VAL A 146 -8.68 -3.82 -6.84
CA VAL A 146 -9.09 -2.67 -6.03
C VAL A 146 -10.20 -3.07 -5.09
N THR A 147 -10.07 -2.72 -3.82
CA THR A 147 -11.09 -2.88 -2.78
C THR A 147 -11.38 -1.53 -2.14
N ALA A 148 -12.47 -1.42 -1.41
CA ALA A 148 -12.84 -0.20 -0.70
C ALA A 148 -13.54 -0.53 0.62
N VAL A 149 -13.26 0.26 1.66
CA VAL A 149 -13.85 0.08 3.00
C VAL A 149 -15.33 0.49 3.07
N SER A 150 -15.86 1.14 2.03
CA SER A 150 -17.26 1.52 1.96
C SER A 150 -17.78 1.60 0.52
N ARG A 151 -19.12 1.50 0.34
CA ARG A 151 -19.78 1.66 -0.96
C ARG A 151 -19.60 3.07 -1.54
N VAL A 152 -19.53 4.08 -0.70
CA VAL A 152 -19.35 5.49 -1.12
C VAL A 152 -17.96 5.67 -1.74
N ALA A 153 -16.91 5.15 -1.10
CA ALA A 153 -15.56 5.19 -1.64
C ALA A 153 -15.47 4.52 -3.02
N ASN A 154 -16.21 3.43 -3.20
CA ASN A 154 -16.29 2.70 -4.47
C ASN A 154 -16.95 3.52 -5.60
N GLN A 155 -18.07 4.20 -5.33
CA GLN A 155 -18.80 4.98 -6.32
C GLN A 155 -18.06 6.24 -6.75
N THR A 156 -17.36 6.91 -5.83
CA THR A 156 -16.64 8.16 -6.09
C THR A 156 -15.39 7.92 -6.95
N ALA A 157 -14.78 6.76 -6.87
CA ALA A 157 -13.61 6.41 -7.68
C ALA A 157 -13.89 6.31 -9.18
N GLY A 158 -15.16 6.15 -9.60
CA GLY A 158 -15.57 6.08 -11.01
C GLY A 158 -14.91 4.92 -11.79
N ILE A 159 -14.46 3.89 -11.10
CA ILE A 159 -13.68 2.79 -11.68
C ILE A 159 -14.61 1.63 -11.99
N SER A 160 -14.76 1.34 -13.29
CA SER A 160 -15.63 0.27 -13.79
C SER A 160 -15.10 -1.16 -13.52
N ARG A 161 -13.90 -1.32 -12.97
CA ARG A 161 -13.24 -2.60 -12.69
C ARG A 161 -12.98 -2.84 -11.21
N ILE A 162 -13.98 -2.64 -10.35
CA ILE A 162 -13.84 -3.07 -8.97
C ILE A 162 -14.41 -4.47 -8.86
N ASN A 163 -13.56 -5.46 -8.65
CA ASN A 163 -13.99 -6.78 -8.22
C ASN A 163 -14.69 -6.64 -6.86
N ARG A 164 -16.01 -6.85 -6.85
CA ARG A 164 -16.82 -6.78 -5.64
C ARG A 164 -16.48 -7.99 -4.77
N THR A 165 -15.60 -7.81 -3.83
CA THR A 165 -15.56 -8.69 -2.66
C THR A 165 -16.37 -7.98 -1.58
N THR A 166 -17.65 -8.31 -1.49
CA THR A 166 -18.48 -7.95 -0.33
C THR A 166 -18.09 -8.88 0.80
N ALA A 167 -17.49 -8.34 1.86
CA ALA A 167 -17.50 -8.98 3.16
C ALA A 167 -18.88 -8.83 3.80
#